data_1fed03596e25030aad52f424529c075d
#
_entry.id   1fed03596e25030aad52f424529c075d
#
_cell.length_a   1.000
_cell.length_b   1.000
_cell.length_c   1.000
_cell.angle_alpha   90.00
_cell.angle_beta   90.00
_cell.angle_gamma   90.00
#
_symmetry.space_group_name_H-M   'P 1'
#
loop_
_entity.id
_entity.type
_entity.pdbx_description
1 polymer ?
#
loop_
_entity_poly.entity_id
_entity_poly.type
_entity_poly.pdbx_seq_one_letter_code
_entity_poly.pdbx_strand_id
1 'polypeptide(L)'
;MAIIAVETPRTSALIKHQYDPSSSYTNKVVSVTIPAGGMKLGTVLDKTGAVIAVASTANAAYVVCDPEIANKPAGAAKVLCLARGPVTLDATQLVFGTDVNDATKKNAVIAVLEARGIMTEPETL
;
A
#
# COMPACT_ATOMS: atom_id res chain seq x y z
N MET A 1 -26.68 -7.29 -7.49
CA MET A 1 -26.80 -6.28 -7.49
C MET A 1 -25.88 -5.38 -8.09
N ALA A 2 -26.23 -4.59 -8.61
CA ALA A 2 -25.55 -3.84 -9.57
C ALA A 2 -24.67 -2.75 -9.06
N ILE A 3 -24.64 -2.58 -7.80
CA ILE A 3 -23.89 -1.49 -7.29
C ILE A 3 -22.42 -1.68 -7.24
N ILE A 4 -21.96 -2.80 -7.69
CA ILE A 4 -20.56 -3.09 -7.66
C ILE A 4 -19.71 -2.03 -8.35
N ALA A 5 -20.24 -1.43 -9.38
CA ALA A 5 -19.49 -0.46 -10.16
C ALA A 5 -19.06 0.77 -9.37
N VAL A 6 -19.72 1.06 -8.27
CA VAL A 6 -19.39 2.24 -7.48
C VAL A 6 -18.71 1.91 -6.17
N GLU A 7 -18.37 0.65 -5.95
CA GLU A 7 -17.67 0.29 -4.73
C GLU A 7 -16.25 0.83 -4.74
N THR A 8 -15.80 1.26 -3.58
CA THR A 8 -14.41 1.62 -3.39
C THR A 8 -13.54 0.36 -3.40
N PRO A 9 -12.25 0.49 -3.72
CA PRO A 9 -11.32 -0.65 -3.65
C PRO A 9 -11.35 -1.28 -2.27
N ARG A 10 -11.26 -2.59 -2.23
CA ARG A 10 -11.30 -3.35 -1.00
C ARG A 10 -9.95 -3.96 -0.68
N THR A 11 -9.68 -4.17 0.59
CA THR A 11 -8.48 -4.83 1.05
C THR A 11 -8.31 -6.20 0.41
N SER A 12 -9.40 -6.91 0.18
CA SER A 12 -9.34 -8.23 -0.46
C SER A 12 -8.87 -8.19 -1.91
N ALA A 13 -8.97 -7.05 -2.58
CA ALA A 13 -8.42 -6.90 -3.91
C ALA A 13 -6.91 -6.73 -3.88
N LEU A 14 -6.38 -6.20 -2.81
CA LEU A 14 -4.96 -5.93 -2.63
C LEU A 14 -4.21 -7.14 -2.05
N ILE A 15 -4.72 -7.71 -0.97
CA ILE A 15 -4.01 -8.74 -0.21
C ILE A 15 -4.44 -10.13 -0.67
N LYS A 16 -3.51 -10.87 -1.25
CA LYS A 16 -3.77 -12.25 -1.68
C LYS A 16 -3.55 -13.25 -0.55
N HIS A 17 -2.49 -13.07 0.22
CA HIS A 17 -2.15 -13.91 1.36
C HIS A 17 -1.58 -13.06 2.47
N GLN A 18 -1.90 -13.41 3.69
CA GLN A 18 -1.42 -12.70 4.85
C GLN A 18 -1.21 -13.69 6.01
N TYR A 19 -0.08 -13.59 6.68
CA TYR A 19 0.20 -14.41 7.83
C TYR A 19 -0.79 -14.07 8.94
N ASP A 20 -1.59 -15.03 9.32
CA ASP A 20 -2.54 -14.91 10.43
C ASP A 20 -3.18 -13.51 10.53
N PRO A 21 -4.12 -13.18 9.64
CA PRO A 21 -4.72 -11.84 9.65
C PRO A 21 -5.39 -11.49 10.98
N SER A 22 -5.79 -12.47 11.76
CA SER A 22 -6.44 -12.19 13.04
C SER A 22 -5.45 -11.74 14.12
N SER A 23 -4.16 -12.01 13.94
CA SER A 23 -3.15 -11.60 14.92
C SER A 23 -2.64 -10.20 14.69
N SER A 24 -2.90 -9.63 13.53
CA SER A 24 -2.40 -8.31 13.10
C SER A 24 -0.87 -8.22 13.07
N TYR A 25 -0.18 -9.34 12.97
CA TYR A 25 1.28 -9.36 12.95
C TYR A 25 1.86 -8.51 11.81
N THR A 26 1.24 -8.59 10.63
CA THR A 26 1.72 -7.88 9.44
C THR A 26 1.29 -6.42 9.40
N ASN A 27 0.34 -6.04 10.25
CA ASN A 27 -0.27 -4.72 10.21
C ASN A 27 0.32 -3.78 11.26
N LYS A 28 0.25 -2.49 10.98
CA LYS A 28 0.69 -1.46 11.93
C LYS A 28 -0.07 -0.18 11.63
N VAL A 29 -0.43 0.55 12.66
CA VAL A 29 -0.98 1.90 12.51
C VAL A 29 0.19 2.86 12.39
N VAL A 30 0.24 3.60 11.30
CA VAL A 30 1.36 4.47 10.96
C VAL A 30 0.88 5.91 10.84
N SER A 31 1.66 6.85 11.36
CA SER A 31 1.41 8.28 11.14
C SER A 31 1.85 8.63 9.73
N VAL A 32 0.92 9.15 8.94
CA VAL A 32 1.17 9.44 7.52
C VAL A 32 0.77 10.87 7.20
N THR A 33 1.26 11.36 6.06
CA THR A 33 0.81 12.63 5.49
C THR A 33 0.00 12.33 4.25
N ILE A 34 -1.30 12.62 4.31
CA ILE A 34 -2.19 12.39 3.17
C ILE A 34 -2.12 13.60 2.25
N PRO A 35 -1.80 13.40 0.96
CA PRO A 35 -1.71 14.52 0.01
C PRO A 35 -3.05 15.17 -0.25
N ALA A 36 -3.02 16.36 -0.86
CA ALA A 36 -4.22 17.15 -1.13
C ALA A 36 -5.28 16.39 -1.95
N GLY A 37 -4.85 15.49 -2.82
CA GLY A 37 -5.77 14.67 -3.61
C GLY A 37 -6.30 13.43 -2.91
N GLY A 38 -5.91 13.22 -1.64
CA GLY A 38 -6.28 12.02 -0.89
C GLY A 38 -5.29 10.88 -1.10
N MET A 39 -5.56 9.78 -0.44
CA MET A 39 -4.72 8.60 -0.51
C MET A 39 -5.59 7.40 -0.85
N LYS A 40 -5.03 6.42 -1.53
CA LYS A 40 -5.78 5.24 -1.97
C LYS A 40 -5.28 3.99 -1.29
N LEU A 41 -6.14 2.99 -1.22
CA LEU A 41 -5.76 1.66 -0.78
C LEU A 41 -4.64 1.14 -1.70
N GLY A 42 -3.60 0.57 -1.13
CA GLY A 42 -2.46 0.08 -1.90
C GLY A 42 -1.34 1.10 -2.09
N THR A 43 -1.49 2.32 -1.57
CA THR A 43 -0.44 3.33 -1.66
C THR A 43 0.80 2.87 -0.91
N VAL A 44 1.95 2.93 -1.58
CA VAL A 44 3.24 2.58 -0.97
C VAL A 44 3.81 3.81 -0.28
N LEU A 45 4.26 3.64 0.95
CA LEU A 45 4.80 4.73 1.77
C LEU A 45 6.25 4.44 2.15
N ASP A 46 7.01 5.50 2.38
CA ASP A 46 8.35 5.37 2.94
C ASP A 46 8.29 5.33 4.48
N LYS A 47 9.46 5.25 5.10
CA LYS A 47 9.56 5.12 6.57
C LYS A 47 9.00 6.32 7.31
N THR A 48 8.89 7.47 6.66
CA THR A 48 8.36 8.68 7.28
C THR A 48 6.84 8.80 7.14
N GLY A 49 6.21 7.90 6.40
CA GLY A 49 4.77 7.94 6.16
C GLY A 49 4.38 8.81 4.98
N ALA A 50 5.32 9.19 4.15
CA ALA A 50 5.02 9.94 2.93
C ALA A 50 4.90 8.98 1.74
N VAL A 51 4.14 9.37 0.72
CA VAL A 51 4.00 8.57 -0.50
C VAL A 51 5.38 8.34 -1.12
N ILE A 52 5.64 7.11 -1.52
CA ILE A 52 6.96 6.74 -2.04
C ILE A 52 7.30 7.55 -3.30
N ALA A 53 8.54 7.99 -3.38
CA ALA A 53 9.04 8.73 -4.52
C ALA A 53 10.36 8.09 -4.96
N VAL A 54 10.87 8.49 -6.11
CA VAL A 54 12.15 7.96 -6.60
C VAL A 54 13.26 8.20 -5.56
N ALA A 55 13.31 9.38 -4.98
CA ALA A 55 14.34 9.72 -4.00
C ALA A 55 14.25 8.92 -2.71
N SER A 56 13.07 8.39 -2.38
CA SER A 56 12.85 7.62 -1.15
C SER A 56 12.69 6.12 -1.40
N THR A 57 12.97 5.65 -2.59
CA THR A 57 12.79 4.24 -2.95
C THR A 57 13.44 3.28 -1.94
N ALA A 58 14.66 3.56 -1.53
CA ALA A 58 15.37 2.68 -0.59
C ALA A 58 14.72 2.64 0.79
N ASN A 59 13.83 3.58 1.08
CA ASN A 59 13.13 3.68 2.36
C ASN A 59 11.68 3.19 2.29
N ALA A 60 11.28 2.52 1.22
CA ALA A 60 9.93 1.95 1.11
C ALA A 60 9.68 1.03 2.31
N ALA A 61 8.57 1.22 2.99
CA ALA A 61 8.35 0.53 4.25
C ALA A 61 6.92 0.02 4.46
N TYR A 62 5.92 0.71 3.92
CA TYR A 62 4.53 0.40 4.24
C TYR A 62 3.67 0.39 3.00
N VAL A 63 2.57 -0.38 3.05
CA VAL A 63 1.53 -0.36 2.02
C VAL A 63 0.20 -0.14 2.72
N VAL A 64 -0.54 0.88 2.32
CA VAL A 64 -1.81 1.22 2.95
C VAL A 64 -2.84 0.11 2.74
N CYS A 65 -3.40 -0.39 3.83
CA CYS A 65 -4.46 -1.40 3.79
C CYS A 65 -5.69 -1.00 4.61
N ASP A 66 -5.80 0.28 4.96
CA ASP A 66 -6.91 0.80 5.75
C ASP A 66 -8.16 0.92 4.87
N PRO A 67 -9.25 0.19 5.17
CA PRO A 67 -10.45 0.26 4.34
C PRO A 67 -11.13 1.63 4.39
N GLU A 68 -10.81 2.48 5.35
CA GLU A 68 -11.38 3.82 5.48
C GLU A 68 -10.52 4.90 4.85
N ILE A 69 -9.45 4.52 4.13
CA ILE A 69 -8.49 5.51 3.63
C ILE A 69 -9.13 6.56 2.70
N ALA A 70 -10.12 6.16 1.92
CA ALA A 70 -10.78 7.07 0.99
C ALA A 70 -11.54 8.19 1.71
N ASN A 71 -11.89 7.99 2.98
CA ASN A 71 -12.65 8.95 3.77
C ASN A 71 -11.77 9.85 4.63
N LYS A 72 -10.46 9.68 4.59
CA LYS A 72 -9.56 10.49 5.41
C LYS A 72 -9.17 11.76 4.67
N PRO A 73 -9.26 12.93 5.32
CA PRO A 73 -8.89 14.19 4.68
C PRO A 73 -7.38 14.33 4.53
N ALA A 74 -6.97 15.26 3.67
CA ALA A 74 -5.56 15.60 3.51
C ALA A 74 -4.97 16.07 4.84
N GLY A 75 -3.68 15.82 5.01
CA GLY A 75 -2.94 16.23 6.20
C GLY A 75 -2.49 15.04 7.03
N ALA A 76 -2.09 15.30 8.26
CA ALA A 76 -1.59 14.27 9.15
C ALA A 76 -2.73 13.35 9.58
N ALA A 77 -2.50 12.05 9.51
CA ALA A 77 -3.50 11.05 9.90
C ALA A 77 -2.80 9.77 10.35
N LYS A 78 -3.55 8.93 11.06
CA LYS A 78 -3.10 7.58 11.40
C LYS A 78 -3.83 6.60 10.51
N VAL A 79 -3.09 5.70 9.87
CA VAL A 79 -3.60 4.82 8.84
C VAL A 79 -3.09 3.40 9.09
N LEU A 80 -3.97 2.43 8.88
CA LEU A 80 -3.58 1.02 8.99
C LEU A 80 -2.78 0.63 7.75
N CYS A 81 -1.58 0.09 7.96
CA CYS A 81 -0.68 -0.28 6.89
C CYS A 81 -0.13 -1.69 7.09
N LEU A 82 0.27 -2.31 5.99
CA LEU A 82 1.10 -3.50 6.04
C LEU A 82 2.53 -3.04 6.26
N ALA A 83 3.16 -3.55 7.31
CA ALA A 83 4.52 -3.13 7.70
C ALA A 83 5.55 -4.23 7.51
N ARG A 84 5.12 -5.46 7.43
CA ARG A 84 6.03 -6.61 7.28
C ARG A 84 5.27 -7.82 6.77
N GLY A 85 6.01 -8.77 6.22
CA GLY A 85 5.44 -10.04 5.80
C GLY A 85 5.49 -11.09 6.90
N PRO A 86 5.07 -12.29 6.52
CA PRO A 86 4.74 -12.69 5.15
C PRO A 86 3.36 -12.25 4.70
N VAL A 87 3.30 -11.59 3.59
CA VAL A 87 2.06 -11.18 2.94
C VAL A 87 2.31 -11.11 1.43
N THR A 88 1.31 -11.47 0.64
CA THR A 88 1.40 -11.39 -0.82
C THR A 88 0.34 -10.43 -1.33
N LEU A 89 0.75 -9.48 -2.15
CA LEU A 89 -0.12 -8.43 -2.68
C LEU A 89 -0.25 -8.55 -4.20
N ASP A 90 -1.34 -7.99 -4.72
CA ASP A 90 -1.52 -7.85 -6.17
C ASP A 90 -0.77 -6.59 -6.61
N ALA A 91 0.28 -6.78 -7.40
CA ALA A 91 1.13 -5.66 -7.83
C ALA A 91 0.36 -4.61 -8.63
N THR A 92 -0.73 -4.98 -9.30
CA THR A 92 -1.51 -4.04 -10.09
C THR A 92 -2.32 -3.08 -9.22
N GLN A 93 -2.50 -3.40 -7.94
CA GLN A 93 -3.24 -2.57 -7.00
C GLN A 93 -2.34 -1.60 -6.23
N LEU A 94 -1.04 -1.66 -6.41
CA LEU A 94 -0.13 -0.76 -5.72
C LEU A 94 -0.18 0.62 -6.34
N VAL A 95 -0.15 1.65 -5.50
CA VAL A 95 -0.17 3.04 -5.92
C VAL A 95 1.14 3.69 -5.50
N PHE A 96 1.82 4.28 -6.46
CA PHE A 96 3.13 4.91 -6.25
C PHE A 96 3.03 6.43 -6.42
N GLY A 97 4.04 7.14 -5.97
CA GLY A 97 4.12 8.58 -6.23
C GLY A 97 4.26 8.87 -7.72
N THR A 98 3.98 10.10 -8.11
CA THR A 98 3.89 10.47 -9.53
C THR A 98 5.21 10.31 -10.29
N ASP A 99 6.35 10.39 -9.61
CA ASP A 99 7.64 10.22 -10.27
C ASP A 99 8.08 8.75 -10.36
N VAL A 100 7.39 7.83 -9.69
CA VAL A 100 7.61 6.39 -9.82
C VAL A 100 6.66 5.92 -10.92
N ASN A 101 7.02 6.21 -12.16
CA ASN A 101 6.08 6.16 -13.27
C ASN A 101 6.43 5.17 -14.39
N ASP A 102 7.44 4.35 -14.21
CA ASP A 102 7.76 3.29 -15.17
C ASP A 102 8.07 1.97 -14.46
N ALA A 103 8.15 0.89 -15.24
CA ALA A 103 8.33 -0.44 -14.67
C ALA A 103 9.65 -0.57 -13.90
N THR A 104 10.71 0.07 -14.36
CA THR A 104 12.01 0.00 -13.69
C THR A 104 11.96 0.62 -12.30
N LYS A 105 11.34 1.80 -12.19
CA LYS A 105 11.20 2.49 -10.92
C LYS A 105 10.29 1.74 -9.97
N LYS A 106 9.16 1.24 -10.47
CA LYS A 106 8.22 0.47 -9.66
C LYS A 106 8.85 -0.81 -9.14
N ASN A 107 9.59 -1.52 -9.99
CA ASN A 107 10.25 -2.75 -9.59
C ASN A 107 11.32 -2.52 -8.53
N ALA A 108 11.99 -1.37 -8.57
CA ALA A 108 12.97 -1.02 -7.55
C ALA A 108 12.30 -0.85 -6.19
N VAL A 109 11.12 -0.23 -6.14
CA VAL A 109 10.34 -0.09 -4.91
C VAL A 109 9.88 -1.47 -4.42
N ILE A 110 9.36 -2.28 -5.33
CA ILE A 110 8.87 -3.61 -5.01
C ILE A 110 10.00 -4.47 -4.40
N ALA A 111 11.21 -4.37 -4.94
CA ALA A 111 12.34 -5.12 -4.40
C ALA A 111 12.63 -4.77 -2.94
N VAL A 112 12.50 -3.50 -2.57
CA VAL A 112 12.67 -3.08 -1.18
C VAL A 112 11.57 -3.64 -0.30
N LEU A 113 10.33 -3.65 -0.78
CA LEU A 113 9.20 -4.24 -0.04
C LEU A 113 9.41 -5.75 0.14
N GLU A 114 9.90 -6.43 -0.87
CA GLU A 114 10.14 -7.87 -0.78
C GLU A 114 11.19 -8.21 0.28
N ALA A 115 12.17 -7.35 0.46
CA ALA A 115 13.15 -7.53 1.52
C ALA A 115 12.52 -7.48 2.91
N ARG A 116 11.33 -6.90 3.02
CA ARG A 116 10.57 -6.83 4.27
C ARG A 116 9.54 -7.95 4.38
N GLY A 117 9.49 -8.86 3.41
CA GLY A 117 8.53 -9.97 3.39
C GLY A 117 7.20 -9.61 2.75
N ILE A 118 7.06 -8.42 2.18
CA ILE A 118 5.87 -7.99 1.46
C ILE A 118 6.06 -8.36 0.00
N MET A 119 5.52 -9.51 -0.39
CA MET A 119 5.71 -10.06 -1.73
C MET A 119 4.59 -9.61 -2.65
N THR A 120 4.85 -9.60 -3.94
CA THR A 120 3.84 -9.20 -4.92
C THR A 120 3.73 -10.24 -6.04
N GLU A 121 2.56 -10.29 -6.65
CA GLU A 121 2.31 -11.06 -7.86
C GLU A 121 1.73 -10.11 -8.91
N PRO A 122 2.01 -10.36 -10.20
CA PRO A 122 1.62 -9.41 -11.24
C PRO A 122 0.13 -9.18 -11.34
N GLU A 123 -0.69 -10.17 -11.08
CA GLU A 123 -2.11 -9.98 -11.09
C GLU A 123 -2.83 -11.17 -10.49
N THR A 124 -4.11 -10.99 -10.19
CA THR A 124 -4.95 -12.05 -9.66
C THR A 124 -5.53 -12.87 -10.79
N LEU A 125 -5.50 -14.16 -10.63
CA LEU A 125 -6.10 -15.08 -11.62
C LEU A 125 -7.48 -15.49 -11.20
#